data_f9df7675deddbd32b075395dbce8ed92
#
_entry.id   f9df7675deddbd32b075395dbce8ed92
#
_cell.length_a   1.000
_cell.length_b   1.000
_cell.length_c   1.000
_cell.angle_alpha   90.00
_cell.angle_beta   90.00
_cell.angle_gamma   90.00
#
_symmetry.space_group_name_H-M   'P 1'
#
loop_
_entity.id
_entity.type
_entity.pdbx_description
1 polymer ?
#
loop_
_entity_poly.entity_id
_entity_poly.type
_entity_poly.pdbx_seq_one_letter_code
_entity_poly.pdbx_strand_id
1 'polypeptide(L)'
;RDLVRSRGLGDVYKRQISDSGKELSRLIQQEAVYIGKAMDELETFRQKPAALRGYCNKLHDIENQADDVYEHFITKLFEEEKDCIELIKIKEIMHELEKTTDVAEQVGKILKNLIIKYA
;
A
#
# COMPACT_ATOMS: atom_id res chain seq x y z
N ARG A 1 -21.05 -16.82 28.51
CA ARG A 1 -21.62 -16.14 27.37
C ARG A 1 -20.72 -14.98 26.92
N ASP A 2 -20.39 -14.08 27.84
CA ASP A 2 -19.61 -12.89 27.49
C ASP A 2 -18.20 -13.22 27.03
N LEU A 3 -17.58 -14.24 27.63
CA LEU A 3 -16.25 -14.70 27.22
C LEU A 3 -16.26 -15.30 25.82
N VAL A 4 -17.27 -16.10 25.49
CA VAL A 4 -17.40 -16.70 24.16
C VAL A 4 -17.67 -15.64 23.11
N ARG A 5 -18.52 -14.67 23.41
CA ARG A 5 -18.83 -13.55 22.53
C ARG A 5 -17.60 -12.68 22.31
N SER A 6 -16.85 -12.37 23.36
CA SER A 6 -15.59 -11.63 23.29
C SER A 6 -14.56 -12.33 22.42
N ARG A 7 -14.44 -13.67 22.55
CA ARG A 7 -13.53 -14.46 21.73
C ARG A 7 -13.93 -14.43 20.27
N GLY A 8 -15.22 -14.56 19.96
CA GLY A 8 -15.71 -14.49 18.58
C GLY A 8 -15.44 -13.16 17.93
N LEU A 9 -15.66 -12.05 18.64
CA LEU A 9 -15.37 -10.71 18.17
C LEU A 9 -13.86 -10.52 17.99
N GLY A 10 -13.04 -11.02 18.89
CA GLY A 10 -11.59 -10.97 18.80
C GLY A 10 -11.06 -11.75 17.60
N ASP A 11 -11.65 -12.91 17.30
CA ASP A 11 -11.25 -13.72 16.14
C ASP A 11 -11.60 -13.04 14.82
N VAL A 12 -12.77 -12.41 14.71
CA VAL A 12 -13.18 -11.64 13.54
C VAL A 12 -12.23 -10.44 13.35
N TYR A 13 -11.94 -9.73 14.41
CA TYR A 13 -11.01 -8.60 14.41
C TYR A 13 -9.61 -9.03 13.93
N LYS A 14 -9.06 -10.11 14.48
CA LYS A 14 -7.75 -10.63 14.09
C LYS A 14 -7.71 -11.02 12.61
N ARG A 15 -8.78 -11.58 12.09
CA ARG A 15 -8.90 -11.90 10.66
C ARG A 15 -8.88 -10.62 9.81
N GLN A 16 -9.58 -9.56 10.24
CA GLN A 16 -9.59 -8.29 9.54
C GLN A 16 -8.20 -7.66 9.49
N ILE A 17 -7.42 -7.75 10.59
CA ILE A 17 -6.02 -7.30 10.63
C ILE A 17 -5.19 -8.07 9.60
N SER A 18 -5.30 -9.40 9.61
CA SER A 18 -4.56 -10.27 8.69
C SER A 18 -4.91 -9.97 7.24
N ASP A 19 -6.19 -9.80 6.94
CA ASP A 19 -6.66 -9.52 5.58
C ASP A 19 -6.16 -8.16 5.09
N SER A 20 -6.18 -7.13 5.93
CA SER A 20 -5.64 -5.82 5.59
C SER A 20 -4.14 -5.86 5.34
N GLY A 21 -3.40 -6.58 6.17
CA GLY A 21 -1.96 -6.78 6.00
C GLY A 21 -1.64 -7.51 4.70
N LYS A 22 -2.40 -8.54 4.37
CA LYS A 22 -2.26 -9.29 3.12
C LYS A 22 -2.56 -8.40 1.91
N GLU A 23 -3.59 -7.58 1.99
CA GLU A 23 -3.96 -6.66 0.92
C GLU A 23 -2.86 -5.62 0.68
N LEU A 24 -2.31 -5.01 1.73
CA LEU A 24 -1.18 -4.09 1.60
C LEU A 24 0.05 -4.80 1.01
N SER A 25 0.33 -6.02 1.44
CA SER A 25 1.45 -6.81 0.92
C SER A 25 1.27 -7.10 -0.57
N ARG A 26 0.05 -7.41 -1.01
CA ARG A 26 -0.29 -7.64 -2.40
C ARG A 26 -0.06 -6.38 -3.23
N LEU A 27 -0.47 -5.23 -2.72
CA LEU A 27 -0.29 -3.94 -3.38
C LEU A 27 1.20 -3.59 -3.50
N ILE A 28 2.00 -3.86 -2.48
CA ILE A 28 3.46 -3.68 -2.51
C ILE A 28 4.08 -4.56 -3.61
N GLN A 29 3.65 -5.81 -3.73
CA GLN A 29 4.14 -6.71 -4.79
C GLN A 29 3.78 -6.17 -6.18
N GLN A 30 2.58 -5.64 -6.35
CA GLN A 30 2.18 -5.02 -7.62
C GLN A 30 3.03 -3.79 -7.94
N GLU A 31 3.32 -2.95 -6.95
CA GLU A 31 4.20 -1.79 -7.13
C GLU A 31 5.59 -2.21 -7.59
N ALA A 32 6.14 -3.27 -7.00
CA ALA A 32 7.46 -3.80 -7.41
C ALA A 32 7.44 -4.23 -8.88
N VAL A 33 6.37 -4.90 -9.32
CA VAL A 33 6.22 -5.31 -10.72
C VAL A 33 6.19 -4.10 -11.65
N TYR A 34 5.43 -3.06 -11.32
CA TYR A 34 5.32 -1.87 -12.17
C TYR A 34 6.59 -1.03 -12.17
N ILE A 35 7.32 -0.98 -11.05
CA ILE A 35 8.65 -0.36 -11.02
C ILE A 35 9.59 -1.10 -11.98
N GLY A 36 9.60 -2.44 -11.95
CA GLY A 36 10.40 -3.24 -12.85
C GLY A 36 10.07 -2.98 -14.31
N LYS A 37 8.79 -2.94 -14.66
CA LYS A 37 8.33 -2.62 -16.01
C LYS A 37 8.72 -1.21 -16.44
N ALA A 38 8.64 -0.25 -15.52
CA ALA A 38 9.06 1.13 -15.78
C ALA A 38 10.56 1.20 -16.06
N MET A 39 11.38 0.44 -15.32
CA MET A 39 12.82 0.38 -15.57
C MET A 39 13.13 -0.17 -16.96
N ASP A 40 12.39 -1.19 -17.39
CA ASP A 40 12.56 -1.77 -18.74
C ASP A 40 12.26 -0.75 -19.85
N GLU A 41 11.39 0.24 -19.59
CA GLU A 41 11.03 1.26 -20.58
C GLU A 41 11.98 2.47 -20.60
N LEU A 42 12.94 2.56 -19.68
CA LEU A 42 13.84 3.71 -19.61
C LEU A 42 14.68 3.92 -20.87
N GLU A 43 15.07 2.86 -21.56
CA GLU A 43 15.88 2.95 -22.78
C GLU A 43 15.13 3.59 -23.94
N THR A 44 13.80 3.44 -23.96
CA THR A 44 12.97 3.84 -25.10
C THR A 44 11.96 4.94 -24.76
N PHE A 45 11.98 5.48 -23.55
CA PHE A 45 10.93 6.42 -23.11
C PHE A 45 10.91 7.74 -23.93
N ARG A 46 12.03 8.18 -24.47
CA ARG A 46 12.10 9.36 -25.33
C ARG A 46 11.33 9.19 -26.63
N GLN A 47 11.34 7.97 -27.15
CA GLN A 47 10.66 7.62 -28.40
C GLN A 47 9.20 7.24 -28.15
N LYS A 48 8.93 6.52 -27.05
CA LYS A 48 7.62 6.00 -26.68
C LYS A 48 7.32 6.27 -25.21
N PRO A 49 7.05 7.50 -24.80
CA PRO A 49 6.86 7.83 -23.38
C PRO A 49 5.54 7.31 -22.81
N ALA A 50 4.59 6.89 -23.65
CA ALA A 50 3.26 6.46 -23.20
C ALA A 50 3.31 5.24 -22.28
N ALA A 51 4.16 4.25 -22.56
CA ALA A 51 4.29 3.05 -21.75
C ALA A 51 4.81 3.38 -20.35
N LEU A 52 5.87 4.17 -20.26
CA LEU A 52 6.43 4.58 -18.98
C LEU A 52 5.44 5.42 -18.19
N ARG A 53 4.75 6.35 -18.85
CA ARG A 53 3.71 7.17 -18.21
C ARG A 53 2.58 6.30 -17.67
N GLY A 54 2.19 5.27 -18.41
CA GLY A 54 1.17 4.32 -17.99
C GLY A 54 1.56 3.58 -16.71
N TYR A 55 2.80 3.13 -16.62
CA TYR A 55 3.29 2.45 -15.41
C TYR A 55 3.36 3.40 -14.21
N CYS A 56 3.77 4.64 -14.43
CA CYS A 56 3.75 5.65 -13.38
C CYS A 56 2.34 5.93 -12.85
N ASN A 57 1.35 5.97 -13.75
CA ASN A 57 -0.05 6.12 -13.37
C ASN A 57 -0.54 4.92 -12.56
N LYS A 58 -0.11 3.71 -12.91
CA LYS A 58 -0.43 2.50 -12.13
C LYS A 58 0.14 2.56 -10.73
N LEU A 59 1.36 3.05 -10.57
CA LEU A 59 1.97 3.24 -9.24
C LEU A 59 1.14 4.20 -8.39
N HIS A 60 0.68 5.29 -8.98
CA HIS A 60 -0.19 6.25 -8.30
C HIS A 60 -1.52 5.62 -7.89
N ASP A 61 -2.16 4.86 -8.78
CA ASP A 61 -3.42 4.18 -8.49
C ASP A 61 -3.27 3.16 -7.35
N ILE A 62 -2.18 2.41 -7.34
CA ILE A 62 -1.90 1.42 -6.29
C ILE A 62 -1.68 2.12 -4.95
N GLU A 63 -0.96 3.24 -4.94
CA GLU A 63 -0.75 4.02 -3.72
C GLU A 63 -2.08 4.53 -3.16
N ASN A 64 -2.99 5.01 -4.00
CA ASN A 64 -4.33 5.42 -3.58
C ASN A 64 -5.11 4.26 -2.96
N GLN A 65 -5.04 3.07 -3.56
CA GLN A 65 -5.65 1.87 -2.99
C GLN A 65 -5.04 1.52 -1.63
N ALA A 66 -3.73 1.62 -1.51
CA ALA A 66 -3.03 1.35 -0.25
C ALA A 66 -3.43 2.34 0.85
N ASP A 67 -3.57 3.62 0.52
CA ASP A 67 -4.06 4.64 1.45
C ASP A 67 -5.46 4.29 1.96
N ASP A 68 -6.35 3.88 1.08
CA ASP A 68 -7.72 3.48 1.45
C ASP A 68 -7.72 2.28 2.38
N VAL A 69 -6.92 1.26 2.09
CA VAL A 69 -6.78 0.08 2.94
C VAL A 69 -6.24 0.48 4.32
N TYR A 70 -5.22 1.31 4.34
CA TYR A 70 -4.59 1.76 5.57
C TYR A 70 -5.57 2.59 6.44
N GLU A 71 -6.25 3.57 5.85
CA GLU A 71 -7.21 4.42 6.57
C GLU A 71 -8.35 3.59 7.15
N HIS A 72 -8.91 2.68 6.37
CA HIS A 72 -9.97 1.79 6.83
C HIS A 72 -9.48 0.90 7.98
N PHE A 73 -8.27 0.38 7.85
CA PHE A 73 -7.66 -0.45 8.88
C PHE A 73 -7.46 0.33 10.19
N ILE A 74 -6.90 1.53 10.11
CA ILE A 74 -6.64 2.38 11.30
C ILE A 74 -7.96 2.71 12.02
N THR A 75 -9.00 3.05 11.29
CA THR A 75 -10.31 3.33 11.85
C THR A 75 -10.84 2.12 12.64
N LYS A 76 -10.77 0.93 12.05
CA LYS A 76 -11.18 -0.31 12.72
C LYS A 76 -10.34 -0.62 13.94
N LEU A 77 -9.03 -0.41 13.84
CA LEU A 77 -8.09 -0.65 14.94
C LEU A 77 -8.45 0.20 16.16
N PHE A 78 -8.70 1.48 15.98
CA PHE A 78 -9.05 2.38 17.08
C PHE A 78 -10.43 2.09 17.66
N GLU A 79 -11.34 1.55 16.87
CA GLU A 79 -12.68 1.15 17.35
C GLU A 79 -12.66 -0.16 18.14
N GLU A 80 -11.86 -1.12 17.70
CA GLU A 80 -11.96 -2.51 18.14
C GLU A 80 -10.90 -2.91 19.18
N GLU A 81 -9.69 -2.36 19.09
CA GLU A 81 -8.60 -2.75 19.98
C GLU A 81 -8.68 -2.01 21.31
N LYS A 82 -8.74 -2.80 22.39
CA LYS A 82 -8.84 -2.29 23.76
C LYS A 82 -7.50 -2.24 24.48
N ASP A 83 -6.52 -3.02 24.01
CA ASP A 83 -5.17 -3.03 24.59
C ASP A 83 -4.30 -1.99 23.89
N CYS A 84 -3.88 -0.98 24.65
CA CYS A 84 -3.07 0.11 24.12
C CYS A 84 -1.71 -0.36 23.57
N ILE A 85 -1.12 -1.40 24.18
CA ILE A 85 0.17 -1.93 23.72
C ILE A 85 -0.01 -2.63 22.37
N GLU A 86 -1.04 -3.45 22.23
CA GLU A 86 -1.34 -4.13 20.97
C GLU A 86 -1.69 -3.12 19.88
N LEU A 87 -2.44 -2.07 20.22
CA LEU A 87 -2.80 -1.00 19.30
C LEU A 87 -1.54 -0.33 18.72
N ILE A 88 -0.58 0.01 19.57
CA ILE A 88 0.68 0.65 19.16
C ILE A 88 1.47 -0.28 18.25
N LYS A 89 1.63 -1.56 18.63
CA LYS A 89 2.38 -2.54 17.85
C LYS A 89 1.80 -2.73 16.45
N ILE A 90 0.50 -2.93 16.37
CA ILE A 90 -0.20 -3.19 15.10
C ILE A 90 -0.14 -1.95 14.22
N LYS A 91 -0.37 -0.77 14.80
CA LYS A 91 -0.28 0.50 14.09
C LYS A 91 1.10 0.70 13.48
N GLU A 92 2.17 0.42 14.24
CA GLU A 92 3.53 0.57 13.74
C GLU A 92 3.82 -0.36 12.57
N ILE A 93 3.41 -1.62 12.65
CA ILE A 93 3.60 -2.60 11.58
C ILE A 93 2.90 -2.12 10.30
N MET A 94 1.64 -1.73 10.42
CA MET A 94 0.85 -1.29 9.27
C MET A 94 1.36 0.02 8.69
N HIS A 95 1.86 0.92 9.55
CA HIS A 95 2.47 2.17 9.12
C HIS A 95 3.73 1.93 8.28
N GLU A 96 4.57 0.98 8.67
CA GLU A 96 5.76 0.64 7.88
C GLU A 96 5.39 0.05 6.53
N LEU A 97 4.34 -0.77 6.45
CA LEU A 97 3.85 -1.28 5.17
C LEU A 97 3.34 -0.14 4.26
N GLU A 98 2.61 0.80 4.83
CA GLU A 98 2.07 1.94 4.09
C GLU A 98 3.19 2.87 3.60
N LYS A 99 4.23 3.08 4.41
CA LYS A 99 5.42 3.85 4.02
C LYS A 99 6.11 3.25 2.80
N THR A 100 6.11 1.93 2.68
CA THR A 100 6.69 1.25 1.52
C THR A 100 5.94 1.62 0.24
N THR A 101 4.62 1.72 0.30
CA THR A 101 3.82 2.14 -0.86
C THR A 101 4.10 3.60 -1.24
N ASP A 102 4.30 4.48 -0.26
CA ASP A 102 4.65 5.88 -0.50
C ASP A 102 5.99 6.03 -1.23
N VAL A 103 6.99 5.24 -0.84
CA VAL A 103 8.31 5.26 -1.49
C VAL A 103 8.18 4.86 -2.97
N ALA A 104 7.38 3.85 -3.27
CA ALA A 104 7.14 3.40 -4.64
C ALA A 104 6.47 4.50 -5.47
N GLU A 105 5.52 5.24 -4.91
CA GLU A 105 4.89 6.37 -5.58
C GLU A 105 5.89 7.48 -5.87
N GLN A 106 6.81 7.75 -4.95
CA GLN A 106 7.88 8.73 -5.16
C GLN A 106 8.76 8.37 -6.35
N VAL A 107 9.08 7.10 -6.53
CA VAL A 107 9.80 6.62 -7.72
C VAL A 107 9.00 6.95 -8.98
N GLY A 108 7.70 6.70 -8.97
CA GLY A 108 6.81 7.05 -10.07
C GLY A 108 6.83 8.54 -10.40
N LYS A 109 6.83 9.39 -9.39
CA LYS A 109 6.91 10.87 -9.58
C LYS A 109 8.23 11.29 -10.21
N ILE A 110 9.34 10.70 -9.77
CA ILE A 110 10.66 10.96 -10.35
C ILE A 110 10.67 10.58 -11.83
N LEU A 111 10.13 9.41 -12.16
CA LEU A 111 10.05 8.94 -13.54
C LEU A 111 9.18 9.85 -14.41
N LYS A 112 8.05 10.34 -13.90
CA LYS A 112 7.20 11.31 -14.60
C LYS A 112 7.95 12.62 -14.89
N ASN A 113 8.73 13.08 -13.92
CA ASN A 113 9.55 14.29 -14.10
C ASN A 113 10.61 14.09 -15.18
N LEU A 114 11.20 12.90 -15.28
CA LEU A 114 12.13 12.55 -16.36
C LEU A 114 11.43 12.59 -17.73
N ILE A 115 10.21 12.09 -17.83
CA ILE A 115 9.42 12.15 -19.05
C ILE A 115 9.22 13.61 -19.48
N ILE A 116 8.81 14.45 -18.56
CA ILE A 116 8.56 15.87 -18.83
C ILE A 116 9.84 16.59 -19.26
N LYS A 117 10.96 16.28 -18.60
CA LYS A 117 12.23 16.99 -18.82
C LYS A 117 12.94 16.54 -20.09
N TYR A 118 12.87 15.26 -20.45
CA TYR A 118 13.69 14.67 -21.50
C TYR A 118 12.93 14.09 -22.69
N ALA A 119 11.64 13.97 -22.58
CA ALA A 119 10.81 13.54 -23.70
C ALA A 119 10.29 14.77 -24.48
#